data_b7be2de95cef2f6572a3e4da546943ff
#
_entry.id   b7be2de95cef2f6572a3e4da546943ff
#
_cell.length_a   1.000
_cell.length_b   1.000
_cell.length_c   1.000
_cell.angle_alpha   90.00
_cell.angle_beta   90.00
_cell.angle_gamma   90.00
#
_symmetry.space_group_name_H-M   'P 1'
#
loop_
_entity.id
_entity.type
_entity.pdbx_description
1 polymer ?
#
loop_
_entity_poly.entity_id
_entity_poly.type
_entity_poly.pdbx_seq_one_letter_code
_entity_poly.pdbx_strand_id
1 'polypeptide(L)'
;ILSKIPLTKVRTHSLDVRNENETQPSLRLMIQASLQVGESELVIFANHWKSKSGDAEKSKVWRNWQESLLAYSLMNIEPVERVGVVACGDFNRDVTEFLINNNQDGNILLRCVENGENKTVRVFSPWLDKNGEIAYEIGSYYFKENWNRIDNFFFYGDIKVLDFEPVSVEPWAAPNK
;
A
#
# COMPACT_ATOMS: atom_id res chain seq x y z
N ILE A 1 13.55 1.59 8.95
CA ILE A 1 13.59 2.73 8.03
C ILE A 1 14.95 3.39 8.19
N LEU A 2 15.63 3.62 7.06
CA LEU A 2 16.85 4.43 7.00
C LEU A 2 16.50 5.74 6.30
N SER A 3 16.88 6.88 6.89
CA SER A 3 16.62 8.20 6.31
C SER A 3 17.81 9.12 6.53
N LYS A 4 18.13 9.93 5.51
CA LYS A 4 19.09 11.04 5.65
C LYS A 4 18.45 12.29 6.27
N ILE A 5 17.10 12.36 6.24
CA ILE A 5 16.33 13.43 6.86
C ILE A 5 15.83 12.90 8.21
N PRO A 6 15.92 13.67 9.30
CA PRO A 6 15.42 13.25 10.60
C PRO A 6 13.94 12.85 10.54
N LEU A 7 13.63 11.67 11.10
CA LEU A 7 12.24 11.24 11.26
C LEU A 7 11.66 11.93 12.49
N THR A 8 10.48 12.47 12.34
CA THR A 8 9.81 13.19 13.42
C THR A 8 8.64 12.34 13.96
N LYS A 9 7.88 11.93 14.22
CA LYS A 9 6.75 11.12 14.69
C LYS A 9 6.84 9.68 14.15
N VAL A 10 7.49 8.79 14.87
CA VAL A 10 7.50 7.36 14.53
C VAL A 10 6.47 6.63 15.38
N ARG A 11 5.58 5.89 14.73
CA ARG A 11 4.53 5.07 15.36
C ARG A 11 4.46 3.71 14.70
N THR A 12 3.97 2.73 15.46
CA THR A 12 3.64 1.40 14.94
C THR A 12 2.15 1.13 15.12
N HIS A 13 1.56 0.51 14.13
CA HIS A 13 0.16 0.11 14.14
C HIS A 13 0.10 -1.41 14.10
N SER A 14 -0.56 -2.00 15.08
CA SER A 14 -0.83 -3.44 15.16
C SER A 14 -2.28 -3.74 14.82
N LEU A 15 -2.51 -4.90 14.24
CA LEU A 15 -3.83 -5.49 14.19
C LEU A 15 -4.02 -6.37 15.42
N ASP A 16 -5.15 -6.21 16.09
CA ASP A 16 -5.65 -7.14 17.13
C ASP A 16 -7.10 -7.47 16.74
N VAL A 17 -7.23 -8.46 15.86
CA VAL A 17 -8.53 -8.92 15.38
C VAL A 17 -8.91 -10.18 16.13
N ARG A 18 -9.96 -10.11 16.92
CA ARG A 18 -10.55 -11.27 17.58
C ARG A 18 -11.63 -11.85 16.67
N ASN A 19 -11.28 -12.94 15.99
CA ASN A 19 -12.24 -13.75 15.26
C ASN A 19 -12.50 -15.03 16.06
N GLU A 20 -13.76 -15.32 16.36
CA GLU A 20 -14.16 -16.48 17.16
C GLU A 20 -13.73 -17.82 16.53
N ASN A 21 -13.55 -17.84 15.21
CA ASN A 21 -13.28 -19.05 14.43
C ASN A 21 -11.83 -19.21 13.97
N GLU A 22 -10.99 -18.19 14.10
CA GLU A 22 -9.61 -18.25 13.60
C GLU A 22 -8.63 -17.51 14.52
N THR A 23 -7.52 -18.17 14.85
CA THR A 23 -6.43 -17.51 15.56
C THR A 23 -5.68 -16.57 14.62
N GLN A 24 -5.56 -15.31 15.00
CA GLN A 24 -4.76 -14.35 14.26
C GLN A 24 -3.31 -14.83 14.13
N PRO A 25 -2.77 -14.93 12.90
CA PRO A 25 -1.36 -15.25 12.72
C PRO A 25 -0.48 -14.09 13.19
N SER A 26 0.81 -14.36 13.36
CA SER A 26 1.77 -13.27 13.54
C SER A 26 1.79 -12.38 12.30
N LEU A 27 1.38 -11.12 12.47
CA LEU A 27 1.36 -10.09 11.44
C LEU A 27 2.47 -9.07 11.73
N ARG A 28 3.06 -8.56 10.65
CA ARG A 28 4.02 -7.47 10.77
C ARG A 28 3.30 -6.17 11.07
N LEU A 29 3.91 -5.35 11.91
CA LEU A 29 3.40 -4.01 12.23
C LEU A 29 3.51 -3.11 10.99
N MET A 30 2.50 -2.29 10.77
CA MET A 30 2.63 -1.14 9.88
C MET A 30 3.36 -0.03 10.62
N ILE A 31 4.38 0.55 10.00
CA ILE A 31 5.18 1.63 10.58
C ILE A 31 4.78 2.94 9.93
N GLN A 32 4.39 3.91 10.74
CA GLN A 32 4.18 5.30 10.33
C GLN A 32 5.37 6.13 10.77
N ALA A 33 5.90 6.94 9.87
CA ALA A 33 6.93 7.93 10.18
C ALA A 33 6.64 9.23 9.44
N SER A 34 6.93 10.36 10.07
CA SER A 34 6.87 11.67 9.42
C SER A 34 8.25 12.26 9.28
N LEU A 35 8.43 13.06 8.25
CA LEU A 35 9.61 13.87 8.04
C LEU A 35 9.22 15.24 7.46
N GLN A 36 10.02 16.26 7.80
CA GLN A 36 9.81 17.61 7.30
C GLN A 36 10.68 17.83 6.06
N VAL A 37 10.07 18.25 4.97
CA VAL A 37 10.72 18.60 3.71
C VAL A 37 10.39 20.06 3.39
N GLY A 38 11.28 20.97 3.76
CA GLY A 38 10.99 22.41 3.70
C GLY A 38 9.81 22.77 4.60
N GLU A 39 8.78 23.38 4.04
CA GLU A 39 7.55 23.72 4.74
C GLU A 39 6.47 22.62 4.67
N SER A 40 6.76 21.49 4.01
CA SER A 40 5.83 20.37 3.82
C SER A 40 6.16 19.19 4.73
N GLU A 41 5.14 18.49 5.21
CA GLU A 41 5.28 17.23 5.94
C GLU A 41 5.05 16.05 4.97
N LEU A 42 5.96 15.09 4.99
CA LEU A 42 5.77 13.81 4.32
C LEU A 42 5.54 12.73 5.36
N VAL A 43 4.39 12.07 5.29
CA VAL A 43 4.03 10.92 6.13
C VAL A 43 4.24 9.65 5.33
N ILE A 44 4.98 8.70 5.88
CA ILE A 44 5.26 7.41 5.26
C ILE A 44 4.63 6.30 6.07
N PHE A 45 3.88 5.41 5.42
CA PHE A 45 3.43 4.14 5.95
C PHE A 45 4.21 3.00 5.30
N ALA A 46 5.11 2.38 6.05
CA ALA A 46 5.84 1.20 5.58
C ALA A 46 5.04 -0.08 5.91
N ASN A 47 4.76 -0.86 4.89
CA ASN A 47 3.89 -2.02 4.93
C ASN A 47 4.64 -3.31 4.55
N HIS A 48 4.26 -4.43 5.17
CA HIS A 48 4.58 -5.76 4.69
C HIS A 48 3.45 -6.70 5.13
N TRP A 49 2.51 -6.89 4.22
CA TRP A 49 1.27 -7.61 4.53
C TRP A 49 1.47 -9.13 4.56
N LYS A 50 0.43 -9.84 5.00
CA LYS A 50 0.44 -11.30 5.10
C LYS A 50 0.66 -11.96 3.74
N SER A 51 1.70 -12.79 3.66
CA SER A 51 2.02 -13.55 2.46
C SER A 51 0.88 -14.48 2.05
N LYS A 52 0.78 -14.75 0.74
CA LYS A 52 -0.11 -15.76 0.14
C LYS A 52 0.40 -17.21 0.34
N SER A 53 1.58 -17.40 0.93
CA SER A 53 2.15 -18.73 1.16
C SER A 53 1.25 -19.57 2.08
N GLY A 54 1.08 -20.84 1.74
CA GLY A 54 0.13 -21.73 2.36
C GLY A 54 -1.24 -21.65 1.69
N ASP A 55 -2.27 -21.36 2.48
CA ASP A 55 -3.63 -21.17 1.99
C ASP A 55 -3.88 -19.71 1.60
N ALA A 56 -3.95 -19.45 0.30
CA ALA A 56 -4.12 -18.10 -0.24
C ALA A 56 -5.47 -17.46 0.15
N GLU A 57 -6.55 -18.25 0.23
CA GLU A 57 -7.87 -17.75 0.60
C GLU A 57 -7.94 -17.42 2.10
N LYS A 58 -7.43 -18.28 2.97
CA LYS A 58 -7.34 -17.98 4.40
C LYS A 58 -6.48 -16.74 4.68
N SER A 59 -5.37 -16.60 3.95
CA SER A 59 -4.50 -15.44 4.12
C SER A 59 -5.09 -14.13 3.58
N LYS A 60 -6.08 -14.19 2.67
CA LYS A 60 -6.78 -13.03 2.11
C LYS A 60 -7.53 -12.22 3.16
N VAL A 61 -8.14 -12.90 4.13
CA VAL A 61 -8.85 -12.24 5.24
C VAL A 61 -7.90 -11.30 5.99
N TRP A 62 -6.68 -11.75 6.26
CA TRP A 62 -5.69 -10.94 6.97
C TRP A 62 -5.18 -9.76 6.16
N ARG A 63 -5.04 -9.90 4.84
CA ARG A 63 -4.74 -8.77 3.95
C ARG A 63 -5.87 -7.76 3.88
N ASN A 64 -7.13 -8.22 3.94
CA ASN A 64 -8.28 -7.30 4.01
C ASN A 64 -8.27 -6.49 5.32
N TRP A 65 -7.93 -7.11 6.45
CA TRP A 65 -7.77 -6.39 7.71
C TRP A 65 -6.61 -5.39 7.67
N GLN A 66 -5.50 -5.75 7.03
CA GLN A 66 -4.36 -4.85 6.85
C GLN A 66 -4.70 -3.68 5.89
N GLU A 67 -5.50 -3.92 4.84
CA GLU A 67 -6.09 -2.86 4.01
C GLU A 67 -6.95 -1.91 4.84
N SER A 68 -7.83 -2.45 5.69
CA SER A 68 -8.70 -1.65 6.57
C SER A 68 -7.88 -0.81 7.56
N LEU A 69 -6.82 -1.36 8.12
CA LEU A 69 -5.92 -0.61 9.02
C LEU A 69 -5.25 0.56 8.30
N LEU A 70 -4.74 0.33 7.08
CA LEU A 70 -4.14 1.38 6.28
C LEU A 70 -5.17 2.44 5.90
N ALA A 71 -6.33 2.04 5.38
CA ALA A 71 -7.40 2.96 4.99
C ALA A 71 -7.87 3.84 6.18
N TYR A 72 -8.10 3.22 7.33
CA TYR A 72 -8.44 3.92 8.56
C TYR A 72 -7.35 4.91 8.98
N SER A 73 -6.07 4.49 8.90
CA SER A 73 -4.95 5.35 9.27
C SER A 73 -4.83 6.56 8.34
N LEU A 74 -5.08 6.38 7.03
CA LEU A 74 -5.08 7.46 6.05
C LEU A 74 -6.23 8.46 6.30
N MET A 75 -7.44 7.96 6.59
CA MET A 75 -8.59 8.83 6.89
C MET A 75 -8.41 9.69 8.15
N ASN A 76 -7.56 9.24 9.08
CA ASN A 76 -7.22 10.00 10.28
C ASN A 76 -6.07 11.01 10.08
N ILE A 77 -5.55 11.11 8.87
CA ILE A 77 -4.65 12.21 8.50
C ILE A 77 -5.52 13.32 7.92
N GLU A 78 -5.55 14.46 8.59
CA GLU A 78 -6.25 15.62 8.07
C GLU A 78 -5.64 16.01 6.71
N PRO A 79 -6.45 16.12 5.65
CA PRO A 79 -5.97 16.59 4.36
C PRO A 79 -5.74 18.10 4.43
N VAL A 80 -4.59 18.50 4.94
CA VAL A 80 -4.15 19.90 4.98
C VAL A 80 -3.15 20.15 3.86
N GLU A 81 -3.11 21.38 3.38
CA GLU A 81 -2.07 21.83 2.45
C GLU A 81 -0.69 21.46 2.98
N ARG A 82 0.20 21.05 2.07
CA ARG A 82 1.59 20.68 2.37
C ARG A 82 1.77 19.39 3.18
N VAL A 83 0.73 18.56 3.30
CA VAL A 83 0.87 17.21 3.86
C VAL A 83 0.68 16.18 2.76
N GLY A 84 1.78 15.54 2.37
CA GLY A 84 1.79 14.41 1.45
C GLY A 84 1.94 13.09 2.20
N VAL A 85 1.31 12.03 1.72
CA VAL A 85 1.36 10.70 2.32
C VAL A 85 1.77 9.68 1.29
N VAL A 86 2.70 8.80 1.66
CA VAL A 86 3.11 7.63 0.86
C VAL A 86 2.95 6.37 1.70
N ALA A 87 2.09 5.47 1.28
CA ALA A 87 2.07 4.10 1.81
C ALA A 87 2.82 3.19 0.82
N CYS A 88 3.88 2.55 1.28
CA CYS A 88 4.74 1.72 0.43
C CYS A 88 5.12 0.41 1.08
N GLY A 89 5.57 -0.55 0.26
CA GLY A 89 6.10 -1.83 0.68
C GLY A 89 5.48 -3.02 -0.04
N ASP A 90 5.73 -4.22 0.49
CA ASP A 90 5.15 -5.47 0.00
C ASP A 90 3.75 -5.68 0.59
N PHE A 91 2.74 -5.49 -0.24
CA PHE A 91 1.33 -5.70 0.13
C PHE A 91 0.88 -7.16 -0.08
N ASN A 92 1.74 -8.02 -0.64
CA ASN A 92 1.40 -9.40 -0.98
C ASN A 92 0.05 -9.52 -1.72
N ARG A 93 -0.30 -8.47 -2.45
CA ARG A 93 -1.52 -8.32 -3.24
C ARG A 93 -1.17 -7.56 -4.52
N ASP A 94 -1.50 -8.15 -5.67
CA ASP A 94 -1.35 -7.45 -6.94
C ASP A 94 -2.22 -6.19 -6.98
N VAL A 95 -1.77 -5.16 -7.67
CA VAL A 95 -2.50 -3.89 -7.77
C VAL A 95 -3.92 -4.08 -8.30
N THR A 96 -4.13 -5.08 -9.16
CA THR A 96 -5.45 -5.42 -9.75
C THR A 96 -6.41 -6.09 -8.77
N GLU A 97 -5.94 -6.55 -7.62
CA GLU A 97 -6.78 -7.14 -6.58
C GLU A 97 -7.41 -6.08 -5.65
N PHE A 98 -7.00 -4.82 -5.79
CA PHE A 98 -7.66 -3.71 -5.10
C PHE A 98 -8.89 -3.22 -5.86
N LEU A 99 -9.76 -2.49 -5.19
CA LEU A 99 -10.89 -1.86 -5.85
C LEU A 99 -10.41 -0.66 -6.68
N ILE A 100 -10.40 -0.82 -7.99
CA ILE A 100 -10.00 0.24 -8.93
C ILE A 100 -11.21 1.13 -9.22
N ASN A 101 -11.02 2.44 -9.12
CA ASN A 101 -12.02 3.41 -9.52
C ASN A 101 -11.84 3.72 -11.01
N ASN A 102 -12.59 3.03 -11.86
CA ASN A 102 -12.51 3.18 -13.33
C ASN A 102 -13.02 4.52 -13.85
N ASN A 103 -13.53 5.39 -12.99
CA ASN A 103 -14.15 6.64 -13.43
C ASN A 103 -13.17 7.81 -13.54
N GLN A 104 -11.97 7.75 -12.98
CA GLN A 104 -10.97 8.84 -13.05
C GLN A 104 -9.56 8.40 -12.55
N ASP A 105 -8.55 8.65 -13.36
CA ASP A 105 -7.15 8.85 -13.00
C ASP A 105 -6.43 7.73 -12.22
N GLY A 106 -6.66 6.46 -12.56
CA GLY A 106 -5.88 5.35 -12.00
C GLY A 106 -5.94 5.22 -10.47
N ASN A 107 -7.06 5.62 -9.86
CA ASN A 107 -7.21 5.61 -8.42
C ASN A 107 -7.67 4.25 -7.89
N ILE A 108 -7.13 3.91 -6.74
CA ILE A 108 -7.55 2.77 -5.94
C ILE A 108 -8.40 3.27 -4.77
N LEU A 109 -9.46 2.51 -4.46
CA LEU A 109 -10.27 2.73 -3.28
C LEU A 109 -9.90 1.69 -2.22
N LEU A 110 -9.10 2.09 -1.24
CA LEU A 110 -8.82 1.26 -0.07
C LEU A 110 -10.05 1.23 0.83
N ARG A 111 -10.42 0.05 1.31
CA ARG A 111 -11.66 -0.20 2.03
C ARG A 111 -11.40 -0.37 3.52
N CYS A 112 -12.25 0.18 4.34
CA CYS A 112 -12.33 -0.15 5.75
C CYS A 112 -13.79 -0.23 6.23
N VAL A 113 -13.98 -0.85 7.39
CA VAL A 113 -15.25 -0.84 8.10
C VAL A 113 -15.05 -0.06 9.38
N GLU A 114 -15.81 0.98 9.56
CA GLU A 114 -15.83 1.80 10.78
C GLU A 114 -17.26 1.92 11.29
N ASN A 115 -17.47 1.57 12.55
CA ASN A 115 -18.80 1.57 13.20
C ASN A 115 -19.88 0.79 12.43
N GLY A 116 -19.50 -0.30 11.74
CA GLY A 116 -20.40 -1.10 10.91
C GLY A 116 -20.66 -0.54 9.51
N GLU A 117 -20.08 0.60 9.16
CA GLU A 117 -20.21 1.22 7.85
C GLU A 117 -18.99 0.94 6.98
N ASN A 118 -19.24 0.62 5.71
CA ASN A 118 -18.18 0.50 4.72
C ASN A 118 -17.72 1.89 4.28
N LYS A 119 -16.46 2.18 4.48
CA LYS A 119 -15.81 3.42 4.04
C LYS A 119 -14.70 3.12 3.05
N THR A 120 -14.38 4.10 2.24
CA THR A 120 -13.25 4.02 1.29
C THR A 120 -12.42 5.28 1.35
N VAL A 121 -11.11 5.12 1.16
CA VAL A 121 -10.20 6.24 0.93
C VAL A 121 -9.58 6.08 -0.45
N ARG A 122 -9.59 7.17 -1.21
CA ARG A 122 -9.01 7.22 -2.55
C ARG A 122 -7.51 7.47 -2.45
N VAL A 123 -6.74 6.62 -3.10
CA VAL A 123 -5.29 6.75 -3.23
C VAL A 123 -4.88 6.59 -4.69
N PHE A 124 -3.78 7.22 -5.08
CA PHE A 124 -3.18 7.05 -6.40
C PHE A 124 -2.10 5.96 -6.35
N SER A 125 -2.07 5.07 -7.35
CA SER A 125 -0.98 4.11 -7.55
C SER A 125 -0.35 4.33 -8.94
N PRO A 126 0.97 4.49 -9.04
CA PRO A 126 1.64 4.70 -10.33
C PRO A 126 1.74 3.44 -11.19
N TRP A 127 1.33 2.27 -10.69
CA TRP A 127 1.15 1.06 -11.48
C TRP A 127 -0.04 1.13 -12.44
N LEU A 128 -0.95 2.10 -12.22
CA LEU A 128 -2.15 2.28 -13.06
C LEU A 128 -2.03 3.55 -13.89
N ASP A 129 -2.51 3.47 -15.13
CA ASP A 129 -2.69 4.62 -15.99
C ASP A 129 -3.95 5.42 -15.61
N LYS A 130 -4.20 6.50 -16.36
CA LYS A 130 -5.40 7.36 -16.17
C LYS A 130 -6.74 6.66 -16.38
N ASN A 131 -6.75 5.49 -17.04
CA ASN A 131 -7.96 4.70 -17.28
C ASN A 131 -8.16 3.63 -16.21
N GLY A 132 -7.20 3.49 -15.27
CA GLY A 132 -7.19 2.42 -14.26
C GLY A 132 -6.65 1.10 -14.80
N GLU A 133 -5.99 1.10 -15.94
CA GLU A 133 -5.34 -0.05 -16.54
C GLU A 133 -3.87 -0.13 -16.11
N ILE A 134 -3.29 -1.31 -16.21
CA ILE A 134 -1.87 -1.52 -15.88
C ILE A 134 -0.99 -0.72 -16.83
N ALA A 135 -0.17 0.17 -16.28
CA ALA A 135 0.72 1.04 -17.03
C ALA A 135 2.01 0.36 -17.52
N TYR A 136 2.41 -0.76 -16.90
CA TYR A 136 3.67 -1.44 -17.19
C TYR A 136 3.46 -2.95 -17.31
N GLU A 137 4.06 -3.58 -18.33
CA GLU A 137 4.00 -5.03 -18.55
C GLU A 137 4.74 -5.82 -17.46
N ILE A 138 5.82 -5.27 -16.93
CA ILE A 138 6.58 -5.86 -15.83
C ILE A 138 5.97 -5.51 -14.46
N GLY A 139 6.34 -6.30 -13.45
CA GLY A 139 5.93 -6.08 -12.06
C GLY A 139 7.11 -6.16 -11.11
N SER A 140 6.83 -6.13 -9.82
CA SER A 140 7.83 -6.26 -8.77
C SER A 140 8.13 -7.71 -8.38
N TYR A 141 7.27 -8.64 -8.76
CA TYR A 141 7.39 -10.06 -8.42
C TYR A 141 6.99 -10.96 -9.59
N TYR A 142 7.94 -11.82 -10.03
CA TYR A 142 7.70 -12.77 -11.10
C TYR A 142 7.44 -14.16 -10.53
N PHE A 143 6.27 -14.74 -10.84
CA PHE A 143 5.89 -16.05 -10.34
C PHE A 143 4.98 -16.77 -11.35
N LYS A 144 5.29 -18.04 -11.65
CA LYS A 144 4.54 -18.88 -12.59
C LYS A 144 4.29 -18.17 -13.93
N GLU A 145 5.35 -17.66 -14.52
CA GLU A 145 5.34 -16.98 -15.82
C GLU A 145 4.54 -15.68 -15.86
N ASN A 146 4.16 -15.13 -14.70
CA ASN A 146 3.41 -13.89 -14.59
C ASN A 146 4.12 -12.86 -13.70
N TRP A 147 4.08 -11.62 -14.14
CA TRP A 147 4.46 -10.48 -13.32
C TRP A 147 3.32 -10.06 -12.40
N ASN A 148 3.62 -9.90 -11.13
CA ASN A 148 2.71 -9.36 -10.14
C ASN A 148 3.29 -8.05 -9.59
N ARG A 149 2.43 -7.08 -9.28
CA ARG A 149 2.77 -5.76 -8.74
C ARG A 149 2.37 -5.73 -7.27
N ILE A 150 3.07 -6.56 -6.46
CA ILE A 150 2.79 -6.73 -5.03
C ILE A 150 3.49 -5.70 -4.16
N ASP A 151 4.60 -5.14 -4.65
CA ASP A 151 5.22 -3.96 -4.05
C ASP A 151 4.59 -2.72 -4.64
N ASN A 152 4.00 -1.90 -3.80
CA ASN A 152 3.20 -0.77 -4.21
C ASN A 152 3.63 0.52 -3.53
N PHE A 153 3.22 1.62 -4.19
CA PHE A 153 3.24 2.96 -3.62
C PHE A 153 1.83 3.53 -3.78
N PHE A 154 1.20 3.85 -2.65
CA PHE A 154 -0.07 4.55 -2.63
C PHE A 154 0.16 5.97 -2.14
N PHE A 155 -0.27 6.94 -2.94
CA PHE A 155 -0.11 8.36 -2.67
C PHE A 155 -1.45 8.97 -2.27
N TYR A 156 -1.42 9.83 -1.24
CA TYR A 156 -2.61 10.49 -0.69
C TYR A 156 -2.25 11.89 -0.20
N GLY A 157 -3.22 12.82 -0.22
CA GLY A 157 -3.02 14.20 0.24
C GLY A 157 -2.29 15.08 -0.79
N ASP A 158 -1.56 16.09 -0.31
CA ASP A 158 -0.87 17.08 -1.14
C ASP A 158 0.49 16.55 -1.62
N ILE A 159 0.44 15.60 -2.55
CA ILE A 159 1.62 14.98 -3.15
C ILE A 159 1.37 14.67 -4.62
N LYS A 160 2.36 14.91 -5.47
CA LYS A 160 2.33 14.63 -6.89
C LYS A 160 3.47 13.70 -7.27
N VAL A 161 3.15 12.61 -7.96
CA VAL A 161 4.14 11.76 -8.61
C VAL A 161 4.55 12.41 -9.92
N LEU A 162 5.83 12.70 -10.06
CA LEU A 162 6.37 13.31 -11.29
C LEU A 162 6.80 12.25 -12.28
N ASP A 163 7.34 11.15 -11.77
CA ASP A 163 7.84 10.05 -12.58
C ASP A 163 7.80 8.75 -11.77
N PHE A 164 7.62 7.63 -12.47
CA PHE A 164 7.66 6.28 -11.91
C PHE A 164 8.08 5.31 -13.01
N GLU A 165 9.13 4.57 -12.76
CA GLU A 165 9.63 3.56 -13.68
C GLU A 165 10.01 2.28 -12.91
N PRO A 166 9.47 1.10 -13.29
CA PRO A 166 9.95 -0.16 -12.76
C PRO A 166 11.34 -0.46 -13.31
N VAL A 167 12.29 -0.76 -12.43
CA VAL A 167 13.65 -1.10 -12.84
C VAL A 167 13.68 -2.53 -13.38
N SER A 168 13.90 -2.66 -14.69
CA SER A 168 13.88 -3.93 -15.43
C SER A 168 15.24 -4.33 -16.04
N VAL A 169 16.33 -3.73 -15.56
CA VAL A 169 17.68 -4.02 -16.05
C VAL A 169 18.44 -4.97 -15.12
N GLU A 170 19.35 -5.76 -15.70
CA GLU A 170 20.27 -6.59 -14.93
C GLU A 170 21.12 -5.73 -13.95
N PRO A 171 21.38 -6.20 -12.71
CA PRO A 171 21.04 -7.53 -12.17
C PRO A 171 19.65 -7.60 -11.49
N TRP A 172 18.85 -6.53 -11.55
CA TRP A 172 17.63 -6.37 -10.75
C TRP A 172 16.40 -7.09 -11.31
N ALA A 173 16.40 -7.36 -12.60
CA ALA A 173 15.28 -7.97 -13.32
C ALA A 173 15.56 -9.37 -13.85
N ALA A 174 16.57 -10.07 -13.34
CA ALA A 174 16.83 -11.45 -13.75
C ALA A 174 15.63 -12.33 -13.38
N PRO A 175 14.95 -12.98 -14.34
CA PRO A 175 13.93 -13.95 -14.02
C PRO A 175 14.61 -15.06 -13.20
N ASN A 176 14.06 -15.42 -12.07
CA ASN A 176 14.52 -16.57 -11.30
C ASN A 176 14.47 -17.78 -12.22
N LYS A 177 15.67 -18.32 -12.54
CA LYS A 177 15.83 -19.55 -13.33
C LYS A 177 15.36 -20.74 -12.52
#